data_e8a3026319e36386f59c287b5518dc80
#
_entry.id   e8a3026319e36386f59c287b5518dc80
#
_cell.length_a   1.000
_cell.length_b   1.000
_cell.length_c   1.000
_cell.angle_alpha   90.00
_cell.angle_beta   90.00
_cell.angle_gamma   90.00
#
_symmetry.space_group_name_H-M   'P 1'
#
loop_
_entity.id
_entity.type
_entity.pdbx_description
1 polymer ?
#
loop_
_entity_poly.entity_id
_entity_poly.type
_entity_poly.pdbx_seq_one_letter_code
_entity_poly.pdbx_strand_id
1 'polypeptide(L)'
;MAIYELDGQAPDLPANGNYFIADTAVVIGKVRLLNSASVWFGAVLRGDNEWIEIGEGSNVQDNSTCHTDRGFPLVIGKNCTVGHNVILHGCTLEDGALVGMGSIVMNGARIGRGSIVGAGAVITEGKEYPEHSLIIGSPAKVIRTLTPEQVTAMGSAAKFYALNGPRFKNGLKKIG
;
A
#
# COMPACT_ATOMS: atom_id res chain seq x y z
N MET A 1 11.38 14.86 0.38
CA MET A 1 11.26 13.41 0.11
C MET A 1 12.65 12.80 0.05
N ALA A 2 12.81 11.63 0.60
CA ALA A 2 14.08 10.88 0.60
C ALA A 2 13.94 9.69 -0.36
N ILE A 3 14.43 9.85 -1.59
CA ILE A 3 14.44 8.81 -2.63
C ILE A 3 15.89 8.41 -2.83
N TYR A 4 16.19 7.12 -2.71
CA TYR A 4 17.53 6.59 -2.78
C TYR A 4 17.66 5.51 -3.85
N GLU A 5 18.74 5.61 -4.62
CA GLU A 5 19.27 4.50 -5.39
C GLU A 5 20.05 3.57 -4.45
N LEU A 6 19.98 2.28 -4.67
CA LEU A 6 20.76 1.26 -3.99
C LEU A 6 21.37 0.32 -5.04
N ASP A 7 22.70 0.21 -5.05
CA ASP A 7 23.47 -0.65 -5.98
C ASP A 7 23.10 -0.46 -7.45
N GLY A 8 22.93 0.79 -7.90
CA GLY A 8 22.54 1.14 -9.26
C GLY A 8 21.06 0.97 -9.57
N GLN A 9 20.25 0.64 -8.57
CA GLN A 9 18.81 0.43 -8.71
C GLN A 9 18.06 1.63 -8.11
N ALA A 10 17.56 2.51 -8.95
CA ALA A 10 16.72 3.64 -8.53
C ALA A 10 15.22 3.27 -8.57
N PRO A 11 14.39 3.93 -7.76
CA PRO A 11 12.93 3.80 -7.89
C PRO A 11 12.42 4.22 -9.27
N ASP A 12 11.46 3.45 -9.80
CA ASP A 12 10.77 3.69 -11.06
C ASP A 12 9.49 4.51 -10.80
N LEU A 13 9.49 5.76 -11.25
CA LEU A 13 8.43 6.73 -10.97
C LEU A 13 7.79 7.22 -12.28
N PRO A 14 6.48 7.55 -12.31
CA PRO A 14 5.82 8.05 -13.50
C PRO A 14 6.49 9.30 -14.07
N ALA A 15 6.94 9.23 -15.34
CA ALA A 15 7.64 10.32 -16.01
C ALA A 15 6.83 11.62 -16.13
N ASN A 16 5.50 11.53 -16.14
CA ASN A 16 4.58 12.67 -16.13
C ASN A 16 4.45 13.35 -14.77
N GLY A 17 5.10 12.83 -13.72
CA GLY A 17 5.05 13.37 -12.38
C GLY A 17 3.71 13.17 -11.66
N ASN A 18 2.81 12.32 -12.19
CA ASN A 18 1.51 12.04 -11.59
C ASN A 18 1.61 11.03 -10.43
N TYR A 19 2.26 11.44 -9.36
CA TYR A 19 2.37 10.70 -8.10
C TYR A 19 2.62 11.68 -6.95
N PHE A 20 2.47 11.22 -5.73
CA PHE A 20 2.82 11.96 -4.52
C PHE A 20 3.70 11.12 -3.59
N ILE A 21 4.82 11.67 -3.15
CA ILE A 21 5.66 11.13 -2.07
C ILE A 21 5.88 12.27 -1.09
N ALA A 22 5.44 12.09 0.16
CA ALA A 22 5.63 13.08 1.22
C ALA A 22 7.12 13.32 1.50
N ASP A 23 7.48 14.50 1.98
CA ASP A 23 8.88 14.90 2.22
C ASP A 23 9.59 14.07 3.29
N THR A 24 8.84 13.51 4.26
CA THR A 24 9.35 12.62 5.30
C THR A 24 9.24 11.13 4.96
N ALA A 25 8.64 10.78 3.83
CA ALA A 25 8.63 9.40 3.36
C ALA A 25 10.00 9.00 2.79
N VAL A 26 10.36 7.72 2.93
CA VAL A 26 11.63 7.16 2.43
C VAL A 26 11.34 6.06 1.41
N VAL A 27 11.92 6.18 0.22
CA VAL A 27 11.75 5.21 -0.88
C VAL A 27 13.12 4.79 -1.39
N ILE A 28 13.43 3.49 -1.34
CA ILE A 28 14.78 2.96 -1.59
C ILE A 28 14.75 1.82 -2.61
N GLY A 29 15.58 1.89 -3.64
CA GLY A 29 15.92 0.78 -4.53
C GLY A 29 14.78 0.35 -5.44
N LYS A 30 14.48 -0.95 -5.49
CA LYS A 30 13.48 -1.59 -6.37
C LYS A 30 12.05 -1.26 -5.95
N VAL A 31 11.65 -0.01 -6.09
CA VAL A 31 10.29 0.45 -5.84
C VAL A 31 9.72 1.06 -7.11
N ARG A 32 8.52 0.62 -7.51
CA ARG A 32 7.78 1.18 -8.64
C ARG A 32 6.47 1.81 -8.17
N LEU A 33 6.25 3.06 -8.52
CA LEU A 33 4.96 3.72 -8.38
C LEU A 33 4.29 3.84 -9.75
N LEU A 34 2.99 3.56 -9.81
CA LEU A 34 2.18 3.83 -10.99
C LEU A 34 1.45 5.17 -10.87
N ASN A 35 0.75 5.58 -11.93
CA ASN A 35 0.06 6.88 -11.98
C ASN A 35 -0.91 7.06 -10.79
N SER A 36 -0.96 8.25 -10.25
CA SER A 36 -1.81 8.63 -9.11
C SER A 36 -1.53 7.86 -7.82
N ALA A 37 -0.45 7.07 -7.75
CA ALA A 37 -0.02 6.45 -6.51
C ALA A 37 0.48 7.48 -5.51
N SER A 38 0.29 7.23 -4.20
CA SER A 38 0.74 8.15 -3.16
C SER A 38 1.34 7.45 -1.95
N VAL A 39 2.44 8.04 -1.44
CA VAL A 39 3.18 7.58 -0.26
C VAL A 39 3.22 8.72 0.74
N TRP A 40 2.69 8.48 1.94
CA TRP A 40 2.41 9.52 2.92
C TRP A 40 3.52 9.63 3.98
N PHE A 41 3.33 10.56 4.92
CA PHE A 41 4.38 11.00 5.84
C PHE A 41 4.92 9.86 6.71
N GLY A 42 6.25 9.77 6.80
CA GLY A 42 6.93 8.77 7.61
C GLY A 42 6.86 7.32 7.07
N ALA A 43 6.19 7.08 5.94
CA ALA A 43 6.18 5.76 5.34
C ALA A 43 7.56 5.38 4.78
N VAL A 44 7.94 4.10 4.92
CA VAL A 44 9.22 3.56 4.43
C VAL A 44 8.96 2.41 3.47
N LEU A 45 9.42 2.56 2.23
CA LEU A 45 9.38 1.54 1.18
C LEU A 45 10.82 1.14 0.86
N ARG A 46 11.26 -0.05 1.29
CA ARG A 46 12.62 -0.53 1.08
C ARG A 46 12.65 -1.78 0.20
N GLY A 47 12.96 -1.57 -1.07
CA GLY A 47 13.10 -2.61 -2.09
C GLY A 47 14.56 -3.00 -2.32
N ASP A 48 15.21 -3.54 -1.30
CA ASP A 48 16.60 -4.02 -1.34
C ASP A 48 16.71 -5.48 -1.78
N ASN A 49 15.65 -6.27 -1.67
CA ASN A 49 15.60 -7.65 -2.11
C ASN A 49 14.80 -7.81 -3.42
N GLU A 50 13.47 -7.75 -3.33
CA GLU A 50 12.55 -7.86 -4.46
C GLU A 50 11.86 -6.53 -4.76
N TRP A 51 11.10 -6.47 -5.86
CA TRP A 51 10.32 -5.29 -6.22
C TRP A 51 9.17 -5.04 -5.26
N ILE A 52 8.96 -3.77 -4.97
CA ILE A 52 7.73 -3.22 -4.36
C ILE A 52 7.00 -2.45 -5.44
N GLU A 53 5.81 -2.87 -5.82
CA GLU A 53 4.97 -2.17 -6.79
C GLU A 53 3.73 -1.56 -6.12
N ILE A 54 3.53 -0.26 -6.35
CA ILE A 54 2.34 0.46 -5.89
C ILE A 54 1.48 0.79 -7.11
N GLY A 55 0.36 0.10 -7.24
CA GLY A 55 -0.56 0.19 -8.36
C GLY A 55 -1.21 1.55 -8.52
N GLU A 56 -1.80 1.76 -9.68
CA GLU A 56 -2.46 3.00 -10.06
C GLU A 56 -3.54 3.41 -9.04
N GLY A 57 -3.53 4.67 -8.61
CA GLY A 57 -4.49 5.22 -7.65
C GLY A 57 -4.39 4.68 -6.23
N SER A 58 -3.39 3.84 -5.93
CA SER A 58 -3.20 3.25 -4.60
C SER A 58 -2.42 4.16 -3.68
N ASN A 59 -2.61 3.97 -2.38
CA ASN A 59 -1.95 4.79 -1.37
C ASN A 59 -1.35 3.95 -0.24
N VAL A 60 -0.17 4.38 0.24
CA VAL A 60 0.48 3.88 1.45
C VAL A 60 0.53 5.01 2.45
N GLN A 61 -0.26 4.89 3.51
CA GLN A 61 -0.49 5.98 4.46
C GLN A 61 0.62 6.09 5.50
N ASP A 62 0.48 7.11 6.35
CA ASP A 62 1.52 7.56 7.26
C ASP A 62 2.10 6.44 8.14
N ASN A 63 3.42 6.46 8.31
CA ASN A 63 4.21 5.55 9.15
C ASN A 63 4.09 4.06 8.76
N SER A 64 3.60 3.74 7.57
CA SER A 64 3.54 2.36 7.09
C SER A 64 4.90 1.89 6.59
N THR A 65 5.19 0.59 6.75
CA THR A 65 6.43 -0.02 6.30
C THR A 65 6.15 -1.08 5.24
N CYS A 66 6.80 -0.95 4.10
CA CYS A 66 6.77 -1.91 3.00
C CYS A 66 8.17 -2.48 2.79
N HIS A 67 8.30 -3.78 2.89
CA HIS A 67 9.58 -4.47 2.71
C HIS A 67 9.39 -5.81 1.98
N THR A 68 10.49 -6.44 1.58
CA THR A 68 10.49 -7.68 0.81
C THR A 68 11.59 -8.60 1.27
N ASP A 69 11.35 -9.91 1.20
CA ASP A 69 12.40 -10.92 1.26
C ASP A 69 12.64 -11.52 -0.14
N ARG A 70 13.76 -12.22 -0.31
CA ARG A 70 14.09 -12.91 -1.56
C ARG A 70 13.01 -13.93 -1.91
N GLY A 71 12.47 -13.85 -3.13
CA GLY A 71 11.38 -14.68 -3.62
C GLY A 71 9.98 -14.23 -3.18
N PHE A 72 9.87 -13.13 -2.42
CA PHE A 72 8.61 -12.57 -1.96
C PHE A 72 8.48 -11.10 -2.37
N PRO A 73 8.14 -10.79 -3.62
CA PRO A 73 7.87 -9.41 -4.04
C PRO A 73 6.63 -8.87 -3.33
N LEU A 74 6.55 -7.56 -3.18
CA LEU A 74 5.38 -6.88 -2.65
C LEU A 74 4.61 -6.22 -3.80
N VAL A 75 3.37 -6.63 -4.00
CA VAL A 75 2.50 -6.09 -5.05
C VAL A 75 1.25 -5.49 -4.43
N ILE A 76 1.06 -4.20 -4.61
CA ILE A 76 -0.19 -3.51 -4.29
C ILE A 76 -0.90 -3.21 -5.62
N GLY A 77 -2.05 -3.83 -5.86
CA GLY A 77 -2.87 -3.66 -7.06
C GLY A 77 -3.39 -2.22 -7.22
N LYS A 78 -4.32 -2.01 -8.14
CA LYS A 78 -4.92 -0.70 -8.40
C LYS A 78 -5.95 -0.31 -7.34
N ASN A 79 -6.05 0.98 -7.06
CA ASN A 79 -7.04 1.55 -6.15
C ASN A 79 -7.08 0.89 -4.76
N CYS A 80 -5.93 0.41 -4.28
CA CYS A 80 -5.79 -0.12 -2.93
C CYS A 80 -5.58 0.99 -1.91
N THR A 81 -6.04 0.75 -0.70
CA THR A 81 -5.79 1.63 0.45
C THR A 81 -5.02 0.88 1.52
N VAL A 82 -3.81 1.33 1.83
CA VAL A 82 -3.01 0.84 2.95
C VAL A 82 -3.06 1.88 4.06
N GLY A 83 -3.75 1.55 5.15
CA GLY A 83 -3.98 2.46 6.28
C GLY A 83 -2.71 2.79 7.05
N HIS A 84 -2.83 3.73 8.00
CA HIS A 84 -1.70 4.21 8.81
C HIS A 84 -1.06 3.09 9.65
N ASN A 85 0.25 3.13 9.83
CA ASN A 85 1.04 2.18 10.64
C ASN A 85 0.90 0.70 10.21
N VAL A 86 0.61 0.43 8.94
CA VAL A 86 0.53 -0.92 8.39
C VAL A 86 1.92 -1.44 8.07
N ILE A 87 2.16 -2.73 8.31
CA ILE A 87 3.36 -3.45 7.86
C ILE A 87 2.95 -4.40 6.73
N LEU A 88 3.50 -4.18 5.53
CA LEU A 88 3.39 -5.10 4.41
C LEU A 88 4.76 -5.70 4.13
N HIS A 89 4.84 -7.03 4.12
CA HIS A 89 6.09 -7.74 3.93
C HIS A 89 5.91 -8.86 2.90
N GLY A 90 6.44 -8.66 1.68
CA GLY A 90 6.46 -9.68 0.63
C GLY A 90 5.09 -10.28 0.30
N CYS A 91 4.04 -9.49 0.20
CA CYS A 91 2.65 -9.93 0.04
C CYS A 91 1.99 -9.34 -1.21
N THR A 92 0.80 -9.82 -1.55
CA THR A 92 -0.01 -9.31 -2.66
C THR A 92 -1.35 -8.78 -2.16
N LEU A 93 -1.64 -7.53 -2.49
CA LEU A 93 -2.97 -6.94 -2.37
C LEU A 93 -3.57 -6.83 -3.77
N GLU A 94 -4.67 -7.50 -4.04
CA GLU A 94 -5.37 -7.36 -5.32
C GLU A 94 -6.15 -6.05 -5.40
N ASP A 95 -6.57 -5.70 -6.63
CA ASP A 95 -7.22 -4.42 -6.93
C ASP A 95 -8.35 -4.08 -5.94
N GLY A 96 -8.37 -2.86 -5.47
CA GLY A 96 -9.40 -2.34 -4.57
C GLY A 96 -9.35 -2.89 -3.14
N ALA A 97 -8.32 -3.64 -2.75
CA ALA A 97 -8.18 -4.10 -1.38
C ALA A 97 -7.92 -2.94 -0.41
N LEU A 98 -8.47 -3.03 0.79
CA LEU A 98 -8.24 -2.09 1.87
C LEU A 98 -7.60 -2.82 3.07
N VAL A 99 -6.46 -2.32 3.52
CA VAL A 99 -5.78 -2.81 4.72
C VAL A 99 -5.94 -1.77 5.83
N GLY A 100 -6.65 -2.14 6.88
CA GLY A 100 -6.94 -1.27 8.02
C GLY A 100 -5.68 -0.92 8.83
N MET A 101 -5.75 0.19 9.54
CA MET A 101 -4.65 0.76 10.34
C MET A 101 -4.02 -0.26 11.29
N GLY A 102 -2.69 -0.25 11.38
CA GLY A 102 -1.93 -1.09 12.32
C GLY A 102 -1.94 -2.60 12.00
N SER A 103 -2.42 -2.99 10.82
CA SER A 103 -2.40 -4.40 10.39
C SER A 103 -1.01 -4.84 9.95
N ILE A 104 -0.76 -6.16 10.01
CA ILE A 104 0.48 -6.79 9.54
C ILE A 104 0.11 -7.84 8.50
N VAL A 105 0.73 -7.79 7.32
CA VAL A 105 0.55 -8.76 6.23
C VAL A 105 1.91 -9.33 5.86
N MET A 106 2.09 -10.65 6.06
CA MET A 106 3.39 -11.33 6.00
C MET A 106 3.65 -11.96 4.63
N ASN A 107 4.87 -12.51 4.45
CA ASN A 107 5.37 -13.08 3.20
C ASN A 107 4.40 -14.07 2.54
N GLY A 108 4.24 -13.94 1.21
CA GLY A 108 3.41 -14.82 0.41
C GLY A 108 1.91 -14.73 0.67
N ALA A 109 1.48 -13.86 1.60
CA ALA A 109 0.05 -13.67 1.83
C ALA A 109 -0.60 -12.94 0.66
N ARG A 110 -1.86 -13.33 0.34
CA ARG A 110 -2.65 -12.77 -0.75
C ARG A 110 -4.02 -12.31 -0.28
N ILE A 111 -4.31 -11.05 -0.45
CA ILE A 111 -5.61 -10.45 -0.14
C ILE A 111 -6.39 -10.26 -1.44
N GLY A 112 -7.48 -10.98 -1.58
CA GLY A 112 -8.29 -10.96 -2.79
C GLY A 112 -8.94 -9.61 -3.06
N ARG A 113 -9.32 -9.39 -4.31
CA ARG A 113 -9.90 -8.15 -4.84
C ARG A 113 -11.03 -7.62 -3.96
N GLY A 114 -11.05 -6.31 -3.75
CA GLY A 114 -12.13 -5.63 -3.05
C GLY A 114 -12.37 -6.15 -1.62
N SER A 115 -11.36 -6.75 -0.97
CA SER A 115 -11.46 -7.24 0.40
C SER A 115 -11.04 -6.18 1.41
N ILE A 116 -11.53 -6.29 2.64
CA ILE A 116 -11.15 -5.48 3.79
C ILE A 116 -10.38 -6.32 4.79
N VAL A 117 -9.17 -5.91 5.10
CA VAL A 117 -8.44 -6.33 6.30
C VAL A 117 -8.77 -5.34 7.40
N GLY A 118 -9.39 -5.80 8.49
CA GLY A 118 -9.75 -4.94 9.63
C GLY A 118 -8.52 -4.41 10.36
N ALA A 119 -8.65 -3.27 11.02
CA ALA A 119 -7.56 -2.64 11.76
C ALA A 119 -6.95 -3.59 12.80
N GLY A 120 -5.62 -3.58 12.94
CA GLY A 120 -4.88 -4.43 13.88
C GLY A 120 -4.86 -5.93 13.54
N ALA A 121 -5.33 -6.32 12.36
CA ALA A 121 -5.33 -7.73 11.96
C ALA A 121 -3.91 -8.24 11.63
N VAL A 122 -3.66 -9.52 11.90
CA VAL A 122 -2.38 -10.20 11.55
C VAL A 122 -2.66 -11.30 10.53
N ILE A 123 -2.20 -11.06 9.31
CA ILE A 123 -2.25 -11.99 8.18
C ILE A 123 -0.93 -12.77 8.16
N THR A 124 -0.99 -14.05 8.49
CA THR A 124 0.19 -14.91 8.56
C THR A 124 0.68 -15.33 7.18
N GLU A 125 1.92 -15.79 7.11
CA GLU A 125 2.61 -16.18 5.88
C GLU A 125 1.82 -17.16 5.03
N GLY A 126 1.87 -16.96 3.71
CA GLY A 126 1.27 -17.84 2.71
C GLY A 126 -0.26 -17.97 2.76
N LYS A 127 -0.95 -17.16 3.55
CA LYS A 127 -2.42 -17.20 3.62
C LYS A 127 -3.05 -16.45 2.45
N GLU A 128 -3.98 -17.13 1.80
CA GLU A 128 -4.79 -16.56 0.72
C GLU A 128 -6.23 -16.34 1.17
N TYR A 129 -6.76 -15.18 0.86
CA TYR A 129 -8.13 -14.79 1.19
C TYR A 129 -8.90 -14.47 -0.09
N PRO A 130 -10.14 -15.02 -0.24
CA PRO A 130 -10.95 -14.79 -1.43
C PRO A 130 -11.30 -13.32 -1.61
N GLU A 131 -11.70 -12.97 -2.82
CA GLU A 131 -12.20 -11.63 -3.12
C GLU A 131 -13.43 -11.27 -2.27
N HIS A 132 -13.64 -9.97 -2.07
CA HIS A 132 -14.79 -9.41 -1.35
C HIS A 132 -14.95 -9.95 0.07
N SER A 133 -13.83 -10.26 0.74
CA SER A 133 -13.84 -10.78 2.11
C SER A 133 -13.67 -9.67 3.15
N LEU A 134 -14.40 -9.78 4.27
CA LEU A 134 -14.08 -9.09 5.51
C LEU A 134 -13.18 -10.00 6.35
N ILE A 135 -11.94 -9.55 6.59
CA ILE A 135 -10.87 -10.33 7.22
C ILE A 135 -10.47 -9.64 8.51
N ILE A 136 -10.64 -10.29 9.68
CA ILE A 136 -10.41 -9.67 10.99
C ILE A 136 -9.71 -10.66 11.93
N GLY A 137 -8.90 -10.14 12.86
CA GLY A 137 -8.34 -10.89 13.98
C GLY A 137 -6.82 -11.07 13.91
N SER A 138 -6.28 -11.70 14.95
CA SER A 138 -4.86 -12.05 15.10
C SER A 138 -4.75 -13.45 15.73
N PRO A 139 -4.49 -14.51 14.94
CA PRO A 139 -4.41 -14.53 13.47
C PRO A 139 -5.76 -14.23 12.79
N ALA A 140 -5.73 -13.59 11.62
CA ALA A 140 -6.93 -13.14 10.95
C ALA A 140 -7.70 -14.27 10.25
N LYS A 141 -9.02 -14.11 10.18
CA LYS A 141 -9.95 -15.05 9.53
C LYS A 141 -10.97 -14.28 8.69
N VAL A 142 -11.52 -14.92 7.66
CA VAL A 142 -12.69 -14.40 6.95
C VAL A 142 -13.89 -14.46 7.90
N ILE A 143 -14.53 -13.33 8.12
CA ILE A 143 -15.73 -13.18 8.94
C ILE A 143 -17.00 -13.34 8.10
N ARG A 144 -16.99 -12.72 6.91
CA ARG A 144 -18.09 -12.80 5.94
C ARG A 144 -17.65 -12.25 4.58
N THR A 145 -18.47 -12.49 3.57
CA THR A 145 -18.37 -11.81 2.29
C THR A 145 -18.97 -10.40 2.37
N LEU A 146 -18.36 -9.45 1.66
CA LEU A 146 -18.85 -8.07 1.52
C LEU A 146 -19.93 -8.00 0.47
N THR A 147 -20.91 -7.11 0.65
CA THR A 147 -21.91 -6.82 -0.38
C THR A 147 -21.31 -5.93 -1.48
N PRO A 148 -21.87 -5.92 -2.71
CA PRO A 148 -21.41 -5.04 -3.79
C PRO A 148 -21.38 -3.56 -3.40
N GLU A 149 -22.35 -3.10 -2.61
CA GLU A 149 -22.43 -1.73 -2.11
C GLU A 149 -21.27 -1.41 -1.17
N GLN A 150 -20.90 -2.36 -0.30
CA GLN A 150 -19.76 -2.22 0.62
C GLN A 150 -18.43 -2.15 -0.16
N VAL A 151 -18.25 -2.99 -1.17
CA VAL A 151 -17.07 -2.97 -2.05
C VAL A 151 -16.99 -1.63 -2.80
N THR A 152 -18.11 -1.14 -3.34
CA THR A 152 -18.16 0.16 -4.01
C THR A 152 -17.81 1.32 -3.07
N ALA A 153 -18.35 1.31 -1.84
CA ALA A 153 -18.09 2.36 -0.86
C ALA A 153 -16.60 2.44 -0.47
N MET A 154 -15.90 1.31 -0.40
CA MET A 154 -14.46 1.28 -0.12
C MET A 154 -13.61 2.00 -1.17
N GLY A 155 -13.98 1.92 -2.43
CA GLY A 155 -13.29 2.61 -3.53
C GLY A 155 -13.20 4.12 -3.33
N SER A 156 -14.07 4.70 -2.49
CA SER A 156 -14.02 6.12 -2.15
C SER A 156 -12.75 6.52 -1.40
N ALA A 157 -12.19 5.63 -0.58
CA ALA A 157 -10.97 5.91 0.19
C ALA A 157 -9.76 6.07 -0.75
N ALA A 158 -9.52 5.13 -1.65
CA ALA A 158 -8.42 5.23 -2.62
C ALA A 158 -8.58 6.46 -3.50
N LYS A 159 -9.79 6.73 -3.98
CA LYS A 159 -10.11 7.91 -4.80
C LYS A 159 -9.84 9.22 -4.07
N PHE A 160 -10.16 9.29 -2.78
CA PHE A 160 -9.86 10.44 -1.94
C PHE A 160 -8.35 10.71 -1.87
N TYR A 161 -7.53 9.67 -1.66
CA TYR A 161 -6.07 9.82 -1.60
C TYR A 161 -5.46 10.15 -2.97
N ALA A 162 -5.97 9.60 -4.06
CA ALA A 162 -5.54 9.96 -5.42
C ALA A 162 -5.77 11.46 -5.73
N LEU A 163 -6.86 12.04 -5.21
CA LEU A 163 -7.14 13.48 -5.33
C LEU A 163 -6.33 14.33 -4.33
N ASN A 164 -6.04 13.80 -3.15
CA ASN A 164 -5.28 14.51 -2.13
C ASN A 164 -3.78 14.65 -2.50
N GLY A 165 -3.19 13.68 -3.17
CA GLY A 165 -1.78 13.75 -3.58
C GLY A 165 -1.42 15.06 -4.29
N PRO A 166 -2.10 15.43 -5.39
CA PRO A 166 -1.89 16.70 -6.06
C PRO A 166 -2.15 17.94 -5.17
N ARG A 167 -3.16 17.87 -4.29
CA ARG A 167 -3.44 18.96 -3.34
C ARG A 167 -2.26 19.21 -2.41
N PHE A 168 -1.69 18.15 -1.82
CA PHE A 168 -0.52 18.25 -0.94
C PHE A 168 0.72 18.68 -1.73
N LYS A 169 0.95 18.13 -2.92
CA LYS A 169 2.07 18.51 -3.78
C LYS A 169 2.11 19.99 -4.10
N ASN A 170 0.94 20.62 -4.29
CA ASN A 170 0.83 22.01 -4.69
C ASN A 170 0.58 22.98 -3.53
N GLY A 171 -0.01 22.53 -2.44
CA GLY A 171 -0.47 23.40 -1.34
C GLY A 171 0.32 23.31 -0.06
N LEU A 172 1.10 22.25 0.16
CA LEU A 172 1.86 22.09 1.40
C LEU A 172 3.05 23.05 1.45
N LYS A 173 3.17 23.80 2.53
CA LYS A 173 4.29 24.71 2.78
C LYS A 173 4.87 24.42 4.16
N LYS A 174 6.19 24.21 4.22
CA LYS A 174 6.91 24.12 5.48
C LYS A 174 7.02 25.54 6.07
N ILE A 175 6.62 25.71 7.32
CA ILE A 175 6.59 27.02 8.02
C ILE A 175 7.51 27.07 9.24
N GLY A 176 8.30 26.03 9.47
CA GLY A 176 9.28 25.94 10.56
C GLY A 176 10.29 24.84 10.34
#